data_48105526034abf136d48f15c0161c99c
#
_entry.id   48105526034abf136d48f15c0161c99c
#
_cell.length_a   1.000
_cell.length_b   1.000
_cell.length_c   1.000
_cell.angle_alpha   90.00
_cell.angle_beta   90.00
_cell.angle_gamma   90.00
#
_symmetry.space_group_name_H-M   'P 1'
#
loop_
_entity.id
_entity.type
_entity.pdbx_description
1 polymer ?
#
loop_
_entity_poly.entity_id
_entity_poly.type
_entity_poly.pdbx_seq_one_letter_code
_entity_poly.pdbx_strand_id
1 'polypeptide(L)'
;LFFIFIRDKLLENPKKISNVVKNISGIVIGFISVPLGIGGGSLMVPFMRTFGYDIRKSIGTAAAVGILIAVTGTTTMILGGKIINNVNTPFSLGYINLLGFIVFVPVTMLMARMGAKAVYKINKSLLSKIFGSFLIIVSIRSFYEYLSIN
;
A
#
# COMPACT_ATOMS: atom_id res chain seq x y z
N LEU A 1 -0.60 13.67 -10.09
CA LEU A 1 -1.28 12.45 -9.61
C LEU A 1 -2.78 12.66 -9.43
N PHE A 2 -3.22 13.73 -8.75
CA PHE A 2 -4.64 14.04 -8.52
C PHE A 2 -5.47 14.14 -9.82
N PHE A 3 -4.94 14.76 -10.87
CA PHE A 3 -5.60 14.86 -12.18
C PHE A 3 -5.90 13.48 -12.80
N ILE A 4 -5.08 12.47 -12.53
CA ILE A 4 -5.26 11.11 -13.03
C ILE A 4 -6.50 10.45 -12.37
N PHE A 5 -6.79 10.81 -11.11
CA PHE A 5 -7.95 10.29 -10.38
C PHE A 5 -9.26 11.00 -10.74
N ILE A 6 -9.21 12.26 -11.16
CA ILE A 6 -10.41 13.04 -11.58
C ILE A 6 -10.83 12.69 -13.01
N ARG A 7 -9.88 12.33 -13.88
CA ARG A 7 -10.10 12.10 -15.30
C ARG A 7 -10.56 10.69 -15.64
N ASP A 8 -11.53 10.17 -14.90
CA ASP A 8 -12.05 8.79 -15.03
C ASP A 8 -12.53 8.42 -16.44
N LYS A 9 -13.02 9.40 -17.23
CA LYS A 9 -13.58 9.16 -18.57
C LYS A 9 -12.56 8.91 -19.69
N LEU A 10 -11.28 9.21 -19.50
CA LEU A 10 -10.27 9.14 -20.57
C LEU A 10 -9.38 7.89 -20.50
N LEU A 11 -9.54 7.04 -19.48
CA LEU A 11 -8.63 5.94 -19.20
C LEU A 11 -9.30 4.56 -19.33
N GLU A 12 -10.40 4.44 -20.08
CA GLU A 12 -11.10 3.14 -20.27
C GLU A 12 -10.39 2.17 -21.23
N ASN A 13 -9.33 2.60 -21.90
CA ASN A 13 -8.51 1.71 -22.73
C ASN A 13 -7.14 1.44 -22.04
N PRO A 14 -7.00 0.31 -21.34
CA PRO A 14 -5.73 -0.02 -20.72
C PRO A 14 -4.67 -0.21 -21.81
N LYS A 15 -3.65 0.63 -21.81
CA LYS A 15 -2.48 0.43 -22.66
C LYS A 15 -1.81 -0.88 -22.26
N LYS A 16 -1.56 -1.74 -23.23
CA LYS A 16 -0.78 -2.97 -22.99
C LYS A 16 0.62 -2.57 -22.51
N ILE A 17 0.85 -2.77 -21.22
CA ILE A 17 2.18 -2.56 -20.63
C ILE A 17 3.03 -3.77 -21.00
N SER A 18 4.24 -3.52 -21.52
CA SER A 18 5.23 -4.57 -21.76
C SER A 18 5.51 -5.33 -20.46
N ASN A 19 5.71 -6.64 -20.54
CA ASN A 19 6.02 -7.47 -19.36
C ASN A 19 7.30 -6.99 -18.66
N VAL A 20 8.26 -6.46 -19.40
CA VAL A 20 9.49 -5.86 -18.85
C VAL A 20 9.16 -4.66 -17.94
N VAL A 21 8.31 -3.73 -18.40
CA VAL A 21 7.89 -2.57 -17.61
C VAL A 21 7.13 -2.99 -16.36
N LYS A 22 6.27 -4.00 -16.44
CA LYS A 22 5.54 -4.54 -15.27
C LYS A 22 6.50 -5.09 -14.22
N ASN A 23 7.47 -5.89 -14.64
CA ASN A 23 8.42 -6.53 -13.73
C ASN A 23 9.34 -5.49 -13.07
N ILE A 24 9.91 -4.59 -13.86
CA ILE A 24 10.78 -3.52 -13.34
C ILE A 24 10.01 -2.61 -12.38
N SER A 25 8.82 -2.17 -12.76
CA SER A 25 7.99 -1.32 -11.89
C SER A 25 7.58 -2.04 -10.60
N GLY A 26 7.26 -3.32 -10.67
CA GLY A 26 6.95 -4.12 -9.48
C GLY A 26 8.13 -4.20 -8.51
N ILE A 27 9.34 -4.43 -9.02
CA ILE A 27 10.58 -4.46 -8.22
C ILE A 27 10.85 -3.09 -7.60
N VAL A 28 10.80 -2.02 -8.39
CA VAL A 28 11.06 -0.65 -7.91
C VAL A 28 10.03 -0.23 -6.85
N ILE A 29 8.74 -0.47 -7.10
CA ILE A 29 7.67 -0.17 -6.14
C ILE A 29 7.86 -0.99 -4.86
N GLY A 30 8.15 -2.28 -4.97
CA GLY A 30 8.41 -3.14 -3.81
C GLY A 30 9.61 -2.67 -2.99
N PHE A 31 10.72 -2.35 -3.66
CA PHE A 31 11.94 -1.89 -3.01
C PHE A 31 11.75 -0.55 -2.26
N ILE A 32 11.00 0.38 -2.83
CA ILE A 32 10.69 1.67 -2.19
C ILE A 32 9.63 1.52 -1.09
N SER A 33 8.63 0.66 -1.29
CA SER A 33 7.50 0.53 -0.35
C SER A 33 7.87 -0.11 0.97
N VAL A 34 8.83 -1.04 0.98
CA VAL A 34 9.23 -1.77 2.19
C VAL A 34 9.90 -0.85 3.22
N PRO A 35 10.96 -0.08 2.90
CA PRO A 35 11.60 0.84 3.85
C PRO A 35 10.66 1.94 4.34
N LEU A 36 9.77 2.43 3.46
CA LEU A 36 8.81 3.47 3.81
C LEU A 36 7.64 2.97 4.67
N GLY A 37 7.46 1.66 4.81
CA GLY A 37 6.34 1.09 5.57
C GLY A 37 4.94 1.43 5.02
N ILE A 38 4.87 1.97 3.79
CA ILE A 38 3.63 2.51 3.22
C ILE A 38 2.74 1.40 2.65
N GLY A 39 3.29 0.19 2.48
CA GLY A 39 2.63 -0.91 1.78
C GLY A 39 2.51 -0.65 0.27
N GLY A 40 2.56 -1.71 -0.54
CA GLY A 40 2.56 -1.58 -2.01
C GLY A 40 1.34 -0.87 -2.61
N GLY A 41 0.24 -0.76 -1.86
CA GLY A 41 -1.03 -0.22 -2.36
C GLY A 41 -0.99 1.26 -2.72
N SER A 42 -0.34 2.09 -1.92
CA SER A 42 -0.30 3.54 -2.13
C SER A 42 0.49 3.96 -3.38
N LEU A 43 1.50 3.19 -3.78
CA LEU A 43 2.27 3.42 -4.99
C LEU A 43 1.73 2.62 -6.18
N MET A 44 1.30 1.38 -5.97
CA MET A 44 0.81 0.49 -7.03
C MET A 44 -0.51 0.98 -7.65
N VAL A 45 -1.44 1.48 -6.83
CA VAL A 45 -2.73 1.97 -7.34
C VAL A 45 -2.55 3.17 -8.27
N PRO A 46 -1.87 4.28 -7.89
CA PRO A 46 -1.64 5.37 -8.82
C PRO A 46 -0.83 4.95 -10.05
N PHE A 47 0.18 4.10 -9.89
CA PHE A 47 0.94 3.55 -11.01
C PHE A 47 0.05 2.84 -12.03
N MET A 48 -0.81 1.91 -11.60
CA MET A 48 -1.73 1.23 -12.51
C MET A 48 -2.74 2.17 -13.15
N ARG A 49 -3.18 3.21 -12.43
CA ARG A 49 -4.09 4.23 -12.95
C ARG A 49 -3.47 5.06 -14.06
N THR A 50 -2.16 5.35 -14.04
CA THR A 50 -1.48 6.05 -15.15
C THR A 50 -1.54 5.29 -16.47
N PHE A 51 -1.66 3.97 -16.42
CA PHE A 51 -1.80 3.10 -17.59
C PHE A 51 -3.25 2.79 -17.96
N GLY A 52 -4.23 3.44 -17.33
CA GLY A 52 -5.64 3.29 -17.68
C GLY A 52 -6.35 2.08 -17.06
N TYR A 53 -5.75 1.43 -16.06
CA TYR A 53 -6.43 0.34 -15.38
C TYR A 53 -7.55 0.85 -14.46
N ASP A 54 -8.64 0.08 -14.38
CA ASP A 54 -9.76 0.34 -13.49
C ASP A 54 -9.31 0.40 -12.03
N ILE A 55 -9.86 1.34 -11.25
CA ILE A 55 -9.51 1.56 -9.84
C ILE A 55 -9.70 0.30 -8.99
N ARG A 56 -10.76 -0.46 -9.21
CA ARG A 56 -11.03 -1.70 -8.47
C ARG A 56 -9.99 -2.79 -8.77
N LYS A 57 -9.61 -2.93 -10.05
CA LYS A 57 -8.55 -3.86 -10.46
C LYS A 57 -7.21 -3.43 -9.89
N SER A 58 -6.91 -2.13 -9.86
CA SER A 58 -5.69 -1.58 -9.29
C SER A 58 -5.60 -1.85 -7.79
N ILE A 59 -6.69 -1.65 -7.03
CA ILE A 59 -6.77 -1.94 -5.59
C ILE A 59 -6.60 -3.45 -5.33
N GLY A 60 -7.28 -4.31 -6.09
CA GLY A 60 -7.17 -5.76 -5.96
C GLY A 60 -5.75 -6.27 -6.23
N THR A 61 -5.10 -5.77 -7.29
CA THR A 61 -3.71 -6.12 -7.61
C THR A 61 -2.75 -5.62 -6.53
N ALA A 62 -2.95 -4.40 -6.04
CA ALA A 62 -2.14 -3.84 -4.96
C ALA A 62 -2.28 -4.65 -3.66
N ALA A 63 -3.47 -5.13 -3.34
CA ALA A 63 -3.69 -6.01 -2.18
C ALA A 63 -2.96 -7.36 -2.35
N ALA A 64 -2.98 -7.96 -3.53
CA ALA A 64 -2.26 -9.21 -3.81
C ALA A 64 -0.73 -9.05 -3.68
N VAL A 65 -0.18 -7.97 -4.24
CA VAL A 65 1.25 -7.62 -4.07
C VAL A 65 1.58 -7.34 -2.61
N GLY A 66 0.66 -6.69 -1.88
CA GLY A 66 0.78 -6.41 -0.45
C GLY A 66 0.99 -7.68 0.40
N ILE A 67 0.38 -8.80 0.04
CA ILE A 67 0.58 -10.09 0.73
C ILE A 67 2.06 -10.53 0.60
N LEU A 68 2.62 -10.47 -0.60
CA LEU A 68 4.02 -10.85 -0.83
C LEU A 68 4.97 -9.95 -0.05
N ILE A 69 4.72 -8.63 -0.06
CA ILE A 69 5.51 -7.66 0.71
C ILE A 69 5.39 -7.92 2.21
N ALA A 70 4.19 -8.23 2.71
CA ALA A 70 3.97 -8.52 4.12
C ALA A 70 4.71 -9.77 4.57
N VAL A 71 4.68 -10.86 3.79
CA VAL A 71 5.38 -12.11 4.12
C VAL A 71 6.90 -11.88 4.16
N THR A 72 7.47 -11.27 3.13
CA THR A 72 8.92 -11.02 3.07
C THR A 72 9.37 -10.02 4.13
N GLY A 73 8.62 -8.93 4.34
CA GLY A 73 8.91 -7.92 5.36
C GLY A 73 8.86 -8.50 6.79
N THR A 74 7.83 -9.29 7.09
CA THR A 74 7.69 -9.95 8.39
C THR A 74 8.85 -10.91 8.65
N THR A 75 9.20 -11.71 7.65
CA THR A 75 10.33 -12.66 7.75
C THR A 75 11.63 -11.92 8.03
N THR A 76 11.89 -10.83 7.31
CA THR A 76 13.08 -10.00 7.50
C THR A 76 13.14 -9.37 8.89
N MET A 77 12.01 -8.89 9.43
CA MET A 77 11.94 -8.32 10.78
C MET A 77 12.18 -9.36 11.87
N ILE A 78 11.68 -10.59 11.70
CA ILE A 78 11.93 -11.69 12.64
C ILE A 78 13.41 -12.07 12.64
N LEU A 79 13.99 -12.28 11.45
CA LEU A 79 15.39 -12.69 11.31
C LEU A 79 16.34 -11.57 11.73
N GLY A 80 16.08 -10.33 11.30
CA GLY A 80 16.90 -9.17 11.65
C GLY A 80 16.97 -8.92 13.16
N GLY A 81 15.84 -9.04 13.85
CA GLY A 81 15.80 -8.87 15.30
C GLY A 81 16.57 -9.95 16.07
N LYS A 82 16.65 -11.17 15.53
CA LYS A 82 17.44 -12.26 16.13
C LYS A 82 18.95 -12.14 15.86
N ILE A 83 19.30 -11.75 14.64
CA ILE A 83 20.70 -11.76 14.18
C ILE A 83 21.46 -10.51 14.65
N ILE A 84 20.80 -9.33 14.58
CA ILE A 84 21.52 -8.06 14.75
C ILE A 84 21.53 -7.57 16.19
N ASN A 85 20.46 -7.75 16.97
CA ASN A 85 20.33 -7.04 18.25
C ASN A 85 19.90 -7.87 19.44
N ASN A 86 19.84 -9.18 19.42
CA ASN A 86 19.41 -9.95 20.60
C ASN A 86 18.29 -9.24 21.42
N VAL A 87 17.26 -8.76 20.72
CA VAL A 87 16.18 -7.97 21.32
C VAL A 87 15.40 -8.86 22.29
N ASN A 88 15.79 -8.80 23.56
CA ASN A 88 15.15 -9.52 24.66
C ASN A 88 14.00 -8.70 25.26
N THR A 89 13.08 -8.20 24.43
CA THR A 89 11.85 -7.61 24.97
C THR A 89 10.83 -8.74 25.24
N PRO A 90 10.19 -8.76 26.41
CA PRO A 90 9.20 -9.76 26.72
C PRO A 90 8.07 -9.72 25.68
N PHE A 91 7.61 -10.89 25.24
CA PHE A 91 6.57 -11.06 24.20
C PHE A 91 6.94 -10.50 22.82
N SER A 92 8.22 -10.47 22.43
CA SER A 92 8.63 -10.11 21.08
C SER A 92 9.28 -11.28 20.34
N LEU A 93 9.02 -11.36 19.03
CA LEU A 93 9.67 -12.29 18.11
C LEU A 93 10.51 -11.47 17.11
N GLY A 94 11.79 -11.32 17.39
CA GLY A 94 12.65 -10.34 16.71
C GLY A 94 12.17 -8.92 16.97
N TYR A 95 11.93 -8.15 15.92
CA TYR A 95 11.37 -6.79 16.04
C TYR A 95 9.83 -6.74 16.13
N ILE A 96 9.14 -7.89 16.14
CA ILE A 96 7.68 -7.94 16.15
C ILE A 96 7.17 -8.13 17.58
N ASN A 97 6.37 -7.19 18.05
CA ASN A 97 5.66 -7.32 19.32
C ASN A 97 4.40 -8.19 19.15
N LEU A 98 4.40 -9.38 19.81
CA LEU A 98 3.30 -10.34 19.71
C LEU A 98 2.00 -9.84 20.33
N LEU A 99 2.06 -9.05 21.40
CA LEU A 99 0.86 -8.48 22.00
C LEU A 99 0.18 -7.50 21.05
N GLY A 100 0.97 -6.62 20.41
CA GLY A 100 0.46 -5.74 19.38
C GLY A 100 -0.14 -6.53 18.21
N PHE A 101 0.54 -7.58 17.76
CA PHE A 101 0.05 -8.44 16.68
C PHE A 101 -1.32 -9.06 17.00
N ILE A 102 -1.50 -9.65 18.19
CA ILE A 102 -2.76 -10.26 18.61
C ILE A 102 -3.92 -9.25 18.66
N VAL A 103 -3.66 -8.02 19.04
CA VAL A 103 -4.68 -6.97 19.12
C VAL A 103 -5.01 -6.41 17.74
N PHE A 104 -3.98 -6.08 16.94
CA PHE A 104 -4.19 -5.40 15.65
C PHE A 104 -4.70 -6.32 14.54
N VAL A 105 -4.27 -7.59 14.50
CA VAL A 105 -4.64 -8.49 13.40
C VAL A 105 -6.14 -8.77 13.31
N PRO A 106 -6.87 -9.12 14.38
CA PRO A 106 -8.30 -9.33 14.27
C PRO A 106 -9.07 -8.09 13.83
N VAL A 107 -8.69 -6.92 14.35
CA VAL A 107 -9.34 -5.64 13.99
C VAL A 107 -9.09 -5.30 12.52
N THR A 108 -7.84 -5.39 12.07
CA THR A 108 -7.50 -5.11 10.67
C THR A 108 -8.14 -6.10 9.72
N MET A 109 -8.26 -7.37 10.09
CA MET A 109 -8.89 -8.41 9.27
C MET A 109 -10.39 -8.16 9.10
N LEU A 110 -11.09 -7.73 10.16
CA LEU A 110 -12.50 -7.32 10.09
C LEU A 110 -12.67 -6.07 9.22
N MET A 111 -11.85 -5.05 9.44
CA MET A 111 -11.89 -3.81 8.66
C MET A 111 -11.56 -4.03 7.18
N ALA A 112 -10.63 -4.93 6.87
CA ALA A 112 -10.29 -5.29 5.49
C ALA A 112 -11.50 -5.91 4.75
N ARG A 113 -12.26 -6.78 5.42
CA ARG A 113 -13.49 -7.34 4.83
C ARG A 113 -14.55 -6.27 4.56
N MET A 114 -14.72 -5.33 5.49
CA MET A 114 -15.66 -4.21 5.32
C MET A 114 -15.19 -3.28 4.20
N GLY A 115 -13.90 -2.95 4.17
CA GLY A 115 -13.29 -2.14 3.13
C GLY A 115 -13.44 -2.78 1.73
N ALA A 116 -13.19 -4.07 1.60
CA ALA A 116 -13.37 -4.78 0.35
C ALA A 116 -14.83 -4.71 -0.15
N LYS A 117 -15.81 -4.94 0.74
CA LYS A 117 -17.24 -4.80 0.40
C LYS A 117 -17.59 -3.36 -0.04
N ALA A 118 -17.04 -2.36 0.65
CA ALA A 118 -17.28 -0.95 0.33
C ALA A 118 -16.73 -0.59 -1.06
N VAL A 119 -15.54 -1.07 -1.44
CA VAL A 119 -14.94 -0.85 -2.77
C VAL A 119 -15.87 -1.32 -3.91
N TYR A 120 -16.60 -2.41 -3.71
CA TYR A 120 -17.53 -2.91 -4.73
C TYR A 120 -18.87 -2.19 -4.73
N LYS A 121 -19.32 -1.64 -3.60
CA LYS A 121 -20.60 -0.91 -3.50
C LYS A 121 -20.49 0.55 -3.97
N ILE A 122 -19.36 1.20 -3.75
CA ILE A 122 -19.15 2.62 -4.07
C ILE A 122 -18.95 2.77 -5.58
N ASN A 123 -19.47 3.87 -6.15
CA ASN A 123 -19.24 4.22 -7.56
C ASN A 123 -17.73 4.42 -7.81
N LYS A 124 -17.22 3.92 -8.95
CA LYS A 124 -15.80 4.00 -9.32
C LYS A 124 -15.25 5.43 -9.31
N SER A 125 -16.03 6.40 -9.80
CA SER A 125 -15.64 7.80 -9.81
C SER A 125 -15.49 8.36 -8.40
N LEU A 126 -16.43 8.05 -7.50
CA LEU A 126 -16.36 8.46 -6.10
C LEU A 126 -15.19 7.80 -5.38
N LEU A 127 -14.98 6.49 -5.60
CA LEU A 127 -13.85 5.75 -5.05
C LEU A 127 -12.51 6.36 -5.47
N SER A 128 -12.38 6.72 -6.74
CA SER A 128 -11.20 7.39 -7.30
C SER A 128 -10.94 8.74 -6.61
N LYS A 129 -11.98 9.55 -6.44
CA LYS A 129 -11.89 10.85 -5.76
C LYS A 129 -11.49 10.71 -4.30
N ILE A 130 -12.12 9.79 -3.55
CA ILE A 130 -11.79 9.51 -2.14
C ILE A 130 -10.32 9.11 -2.01
N PHE A 131 -9.85 8.19 -2.86
CA PHE A 131 -8.45 7.75 -2.83
C PHE A 131 -7.48 8.88 -3.17
N GLY A 132 -7.79 9.68 -4.19
CA GLY A 132 -7.00 10.86 -4.56
C GLY A 132 -6.93 11.90 -3.45
N SER A 133 -8.07 12.21 -2.80
CA SER A 133 -8.12 13.14 -1.67
C SER A 133 -7.31 12.64 -0.47
N PHE A 134 -7.40 11.36 -0.16
CA PHE A 134 -6.58 10.74 0.89
C PHE A 134 -5.09 10.92 0.64
N LEU A 135 -4.62 10.66 -0.58
CA LEU A 135 -3.22 10.85 -0.93
C LEU A 135 -2.76 12.31 -0.79
N ILE A 136 -3.61 13.27 -1.14
CA ILE A 136 -3.31 14.70 -0.98
C ILE A 136 -3.18 15.05 0.50
N ILE A 137 -4.12 14.62 1.34
CA ILE A 137 -4.10 14.90 2.78
C ILE A 137 -2.82 14.36 3.41
N VAL A 138 -2.45 13.11 3.09
CA VAL A 138 -1.21 12.50 3.58
C VAL A 138 0.02 13.26 3.10
N SER A 139 0.05 13.68 1.83
CA SER A 139 1.16 14.45 1.26
C SER A 139 1.32 15.82 1.93
N ILE A 140 0.23 16.54 2.16
CA ILE A 140 0.25 17.85 2.83
C ILE A 140 0.74 17.69 4.27
N ARG A 141 0.22 16.69 4.99
CA ARG A 141 0.66 16.42 6.36
C ARG A 141 2.15 16.11 6.44
N SER A 142 2.63 15.20 5.59
CA SER A 142 4.06 14.85 5.54
C SER A 142 4.94 16.04 5.19
N PHE A 143 4.48 16.91 4.28
CA PHE A 143 5.20 18.12 3.94
C PHE A 143 5.24 19.14 5.08
N TYR A 144 4.12 19.31 5.79
CA TYR A 144 4.06 20.17 6.96
C TYR A 144 4.98 19.66 8.09
N GLU A 145 4.99 18.37 8.34
CA GLU A 145 5.84 17.74 9.35
C GLU A 145 7.33 17.92 9.00
N TYR A 146 7.69 17.79 7.73
CA TYR A 146 9.06 18.05 7.26
C TYR A 146 9.49 19.51 7.49
N LEU A 147 8.61 20.49 7.24
CA LEU A 147 8.90 21.91 7.48
C LEU A 147 8.97 22.27 8.97
N SER A 148 8.27 21.52 9.83
CA SER A 148 8.24 21.75 11.27
C SER A 148 9.46 21.21 12.02
N ILE A 149 10.22 20.30 11.38
CA ILE A 149 11.41 19.69 11.97
C ILE A 149 12.69 20.48 11.59
N ASN A 150 12.64 21.32 10.55
CA ASN A 150 13.73 22.21 10.13
C ASN A 150 13.45 23.65 10.58
#